data_3ce1f540d0f4617ea10c05ecbbf8fa70
#
_entry.id   3ce1f540d0f4617ea10c05ecbbf8fa70
#
_cell.length_a   1.000
_cell.length_b   1.000
_cell.length_c   1.000
_cell.angle_alpha   90.00
_cell.angle_beta   90.00
_cell.angle_gamma   90.00
#
_symmetry.space_group_name_H-M   'P 1'
#
loop_
_entity.id
_entity.type
_entity.pdbx_description
1 polymer ?
#
loop_
_entity_poly.entity_id
_entity_poly.type
_entity_poly.pdbx_seq_one_letter_code
_entity_poly.pdbx_strand_id
1 'polypeptide(L)'
;MGRFYKDQNSHNIFQELISLSESASVPSLEEIKANTTDAAQEKHVPVVAIKDNVVEVTVGSVTHPMLDEHYITGIYIETKLGAQYRKLAPGMDPKAVFILPEGDEFVAAYEYCNLHGLWKKDNN
;
A
#
# COMPACT_ATOMS: atom_id res chain seq x y z
N MET A 1 10.28 -2.19 9.38
CA MET A 1 9.55 -1.79 8.17
C MET A 1 9.58 -0.29 7.97
N GLY A 2 9.77 0.14 6.74
CA GLY A 2 9.82 1.56 6.43
C GLY A 2 8.49 2.28 6.63
N ARG A 3 8.55 3.50 7.12
CA ARG A 3 7.38 4.33 7.35
C ARG A 3 6.98 5.04 6.06
N PHE A 4 5.69 5.37 5.96
CA PHE A 4 5.17 6.16 4.85
C PHE A 4 4.98 7.61 5.28
N TYR A 5 5.26 8.53 4.38
CA TYR A 5 5.15 9.97 4.64
C TYR A 5 4.43 10.66 3.52
N LYS A 6 3.77 11.75 3.85
CA LYS A 6 3.14 12.66 2.89
C LYS A 6 3.85 14.01 2.95
N ASP A 7 4.29 14.51 1.81
CA ASP A 7 4.80 15.87 1.73
C ASP A 7 3.65 16.86 1.80
N GLN A 8 3.70 17.78 2.76
CA GLN A 8 2.61 18.72 3.00
C GLN A 8 2.46 19.76 1.88
N ASN A 9 3.48 19.98 1.08
CA ASN A 9 3.44 20.92 -0.03
C ASN A 9 2.93 20.28 -1.32
N SER A 10 3.57 19.21 -1.77
CA SER A 10 3.22 18.53 -3.02
C SER A 10 2.10 17.51 -2.88
N HIS A 11 1.85 17.02 -1.66
CA HIS A 11 0.98 15.88 -1.33
C HIS A 11 1.49 14.53 -1.88
N ASN A 12 2.71 14.49 -2.39
CA ASN A 12 3.33 13.25 -2.83
C ASN A 12 3.58 12.31 -1.66
N ILE A 13 3.54 11.02 -1.93
CA ILE A 13 3.73 9.98 -0.91
C ILE A 13 5.14 9.42 -1.05
N PHE A 14 5.82 9.32 0.09
CA PHE A 14 7.19 8.81 0.17
C PHE A 14 7.22 7.64 1.13
N GLN A 15 8.10 6.70 0.87
CA GLN A 15 8.36 5.62 1.79
C GLN A 15 9.81 5.66 2.26
N GLU A 16 10.00 5.48 3.56
CA GLU A 16 11.33 5.31 4.13
C GLU A 16 11.87 3.94 3.75
N LEU A 17 12.86 3.90 2.89
CA LEU A 17 13.44 2.66 2.38
C LEU A 17 14.40 2.04 3.40
N ILE A 18 15.25 2.87 4.00
CA ILE A 18 16.23 2.45 4.99
C ILE A 18 16.08 3.33 6.22
N SER A 19 15.90 2.70 7.38
CA SER A 19 15.73 3.41 8.64
C SER A 19 16.97 3.20 9.49
N LEU A 20 17.78 4.25 9.64
CA LEU A 20 18.98 4.23 10.47
C LEU A 20 18.75 4.92 11.82
N SER A 21 17.58 5.51 12.01
CA SER A 21 17.19 6.24 13.20
C SER A 21 15.71 6.06 13.46
N GLU A 22 15.32 6.01 14.74
CA GLU A 22 13.89 5.88 15.09
C GLU A 22 13.09 7.14 14.80
N SER A 23 13.74 8.29 14.73
CA SER A 23 13.07 9.54 14.41
C SER A 23 13.61 10.09 13.10
N ALA A 24 12.74 10.16 12.10
CA ALA A 24 13.04 10.86 10.88
C ALA A 24 12.42 12.26 10.98
N SER A 25 13.26 13.29 10.95
CA SER A 25 12.78 14.67 11.00
C SER A 25 13.09 15.36 9.66
N VAL A 26 12.10 15.30 8.77
CA VAL A 26 12.15 16.05 7.51
C VAL A 26 11.00 17.06 7.56
N PRO A 27 11.29 18.37 7.54
CA PRO A 27 10.29 19.40 7.88
C PRO A 27 8.99 19.36 7.09
N SER A 28 9.03 19.01 5.81
CA SER A 28 7.81 18.99 4.99
C SER A 28 7.11 17.63 4.96
N LEU A 29 7.70 16.59 5.55
CA LEU A 29 7.14 15.24 5.53
C LEU A 29 6.42 14.94 6.83
N GLU A 30 5.18 14.48 6.73
CA GLU A 30 4.38 14.03 7.86
C GLU A 30 4.16 12.53 7.74
N GLU A 31 4.47 11.79 8.81
CA GLU A 31 4.23 10.35 8.82
C GLU A 31 2.74 10.06 8.74
N ILE A 32 2.36 9.14 7.86
CA ILE A 32 0.98 8.68 7.73
C ILE A 32 0.87 7.25 8.23
N LYS A 33 -0.24 6.96 8.91
CA LYS A 33 -0.52 5.65 9.49
C LYS A 33 -1.62 4.96 8.72
N ALA A 34 -1.41 3.70 8.37
CA ALA A 34 -2.42 2.91 7.67
C ALA A 34 -3.66 2.70 8.54
N ASN A 35 -4.82 2.61 7.90
CA ASN A 35 -6.10 2.27 8.52
C ASN A 35 -6.59 3.30 9.55
N THR A 36 -6.18 4.55 9.42
CA THR A 36 -6.58 5.62 10.35
C THR A 36 -7.58 6.60 9.76
N THR A 37 -7.87 6.49 8.46
CA THR A 37 -8.87 7.34 7.82
C THR A 37 -10.27 6.79 8.05
N ASP A 38 -11.23 7.67 8.35
CA ASP A 38 -12.63 7.29 8.49
C ASP A 38 -13.27 7.11 7.11
N ALA A 39 -13.28 5.87 6.63
CA ALA A 39 -13.86 5.50 5.34
C ALA A 39 -14.23 4.01 5.36
N ALA A 40 -14.91 3.55 4.32
CA ALA A 40 -15.41 2.17 4.22
C ALA A 40 -14.25 1.15 4.19
N GLN A 41 -14.10 0.37 5.24
CA GLN A 41 -13.03 -0.62 5.35
C GLN A 41 -13.14 -1.71 4.28
N GLU A 42 -14.36 -2.15 3.96
CA GLU A 42 -14.62 -3.19 2.96
C GLU A 42 -14.20 -2.80 1.55
N LYS A 43 -14.05 -1.50 1.28
CA LYS A 43 -13.59 -0.98 -0.01
C LYS A 43 -12.10 -0.62 -0.02
N HIS A 44 -11.46 -0.55 1.14
CA HIS A 44 -10.10 -0.02 1.25
C HIS A 44 -9.07 -1.02 1.75
N VAL A 45 -9.44 -1.87 2.72
CA VAL A 45 -8.48 -2.84 3.26
C VAL A 45 -8.16 -3.88 2.18
N PRO A 46 -6.87 -4.08 1.86
CA PRO A 46 -6.50 -5.07 0.86
C PRO A 46 -6.95 -6.48 1.22
N VAL A 47 -7.36 -7.24 0.22
CA VAL A 47 -7.64 -8.67 0.35
C VAL A 47 -6.49 -9.42 -0.32
N VAL A 48 -5.88 -10.33 0.40
CA VAL A 48 -4.69 -11.03 -0.04
C VAL A 48 -4.97 -12.53 -0.20
N ALA A 49 -4.62 -13.06 -1.36
CA ALA A 49 -4.67 -14.49 -1.64
C ALA A 49 -3.27 -14.95 -2.02
N ILE A 50 -2.77 -15.98 -1.35
CA ILE A 50 -1.45 -16.51 -1.58
C ILE A 50 -1.55 -17.95 -2.02
N LYS A 51 -0.89 -18.28 -3.12
CA LYS A 51 -0.76 -19.65 -3.60
C LYS A 51 0.67 -19.84 -4.08
N ASP A 52 1.39 -20.74 -3.40
CA ASP A 52 2.81 -20.99 -3.67
C ASP A 52 3.60 -19.67 -3.57
N ASN A 53 4.28 -19.24 -4.63
CA ASN A 53 5.03 -17.99 -4.66
C ASN A 53 4.26 -16.82 -5.28
N VAL A 54 2.96 -16.98 -5.49
CA VAL A 54 2.12 -15.94 -6.11
C VAL A 54 1.27 -15.27 -5.03
N VAL A 55 1.37 -13.94 -4.95
CA VAL A 55 0.57 -13.10 -4.04
C VAL A 55 -0.37 -12.24 -4.88
N GLU A 56 -1.66 -12.44 -4.71
CA GLU A 56 -2.68 -11.63 -5.38
C GLU A 56 -3.30 -10.69 -4.37
N VAL A 57 -3.29 -9.40 -4.67
CA VAL A 57 -3.86 -8.37 -3.81
C VAL A 57 -4.97 -7.65 -4.55
N THR A 58 -6.14 -7.61 -3.95
CA THR A 58 -7.32 -6.92 -4.49
C THR A 58 -7.79 -5.86 -3.50
N VAL A 59 -8.23 -4.72 -3.97
CA VAL A 59 -8.74 -3.65 -3.11
C VAL A 59 -10.23 -3.45 -3.42
N GLY A 60 -11.10 -3.84 -2.57
CA GLY A 60 -11.07 -4.53 -1.29
C GLY A 60 -11.99 -5.73 -1.40
N SER A 61 -12.65 -6.20 -0.30
CA SER A 61 -13.65 -7.26 -0.40
C SER A 61 -14.87 -6.80 -1.22
N VAL A 62 -15.17 -5.51 -1.17
CA VAL A 62 -16.08 -4.83 -2.11
C VAL A 62 -15.18 -3.99 -3.01
N THR A 63 -15.32 -4.16 -4.32
CA THR A 63 -14.44 -3.53 -5.31
C THR A 63 -14.41 -2.01 -5.16
N HIS A 64 -13.20 -1.46 -5.01
CA HIS A 64 -12.99 -0.03 -4.92
C HIS A 64 -13.17 0.62 -6.30
N PRO A 65 -13.78 1.83 -6.36
CA PRO A 65 -13.85 2.55 -7.63
C PRO A 65 -12.47 2.90 -8.19
N MET A 66 -12.39 2.99 -9.51
CA MET A 66 -11.16 3.36 -10.24
C MET A 66 -11.51 4.45 -11.25
N LEU A 67 -11.97 5.61 -10.72
CA LEU A 67 -12.37 6.78 -11.49
C LEU A 67 -11.26 7.83 -11.42
N ASP A 68 -11.23 8.76 -12.36
CA ASP A 68 -10.20 9.82 -12.39
C ASP A 68 -10.10 10.58 -11.06
N GLU A 69 -11.25 10.87 -10.43
CA GLU A 69 -11.31 11.62 -9.18
C GLU A 69 -11.19 10.76 -7.93
N HIS A 70 -11.34 9.43 -8.05
CA HIS A 70 -11.33 8.53 -6.89
C HIS A 70 -10.83 7.15 -7.31
N TYR A 71 -9.57 6.85 -6.96
CA TYR A 71 -8.96 5.59 -7.39
C TYR A 71 -7.82 5.17 -6.46
N ILE A 72 -7.47 3.89 -6.55
CA ILE A 72 -6.30 3.33 -5.90
C ILE A 72 -5.07 3.63 -6.75
N THR A 73 -4.13 4.36 -6.18
CA THR A 73 -2.96 4.84 -6.93
C THR A 73 -1.88 3.77 -7.12
N GLY A 74 -1.85 2.79 -6.24
CA GLY A 74 -0.90 1.69 -6.33
C GLY A 74 -1.04 0.72 -5.18
N ILE A 75 -0.46 -0.46 -5.37
CA ILE A 75 -0.40 -1.54 -4.38
C ILE A 75 1.05 -1.87 -4.11
N TYR A 76 1.39 -1.95 -2.85
CA TYR A 76 2.74 -2.23 -2.36
C TYR A 76 2.67 -3.44 -1.44
N ILE A 77 3.61 -4.37 -1.60
CA ILE A 77 3.74 -5.47 -0.64
C ILE A 77 5.11 -5.40 0.02
N GLU A 78 5.10 -5.65 1.32
CA GLU A 78 6.30 -5.90 2.09
C GLU A 78 6.51 -7.40 2.16
N THR A 79 7.76 -7.83 1.97
CA THR A 79 8.15 -9.22 2.07
C THR A 79 9.34 -9.36 2.99
N LYS A 80 9.69 -10.59 3.35
CA LYS A 80 10.84 -10.89 4.19
C LYS A 80 12.15 -10.33 3.62
N LEU A 81 12.32 -10.40 2.30
CA LEU A 81 13.56 -9.97 1.63
C LEU A 81 13.49 -8.55 1.08
N GLY A 82 12.35 -7.87 1.18
CA GLY A 82 12.23 -6.53 0.66
C GLY A 82 10.80 -6.11 0.38
N ALA A 83 10.53 -5.65 -0.84
CA ALA A 83 9.24 -5.10 -1.21
C ALA A 83 9.02 -5.14 -2.72
N GLN A 84 7.75 -5.07 -3.13
CA GLN A 84 7.37 -4.90 -4.54
C GLN A 84 6.24 -3.89 -4.63
N TYR A 85 6.20 -3.14 -5.71
CA TYR A 85 5.20 -2.10 -5.94
C TYR A 85 4.59 -2.23 -7.33
N ARG A 86 3.28 -2.04 -7.42
CA ARG A 86 2.57 -1.95 -8.70
C ARG A 86 1.79 -0.64 -8.77
N LYS A 87 2.13 0.19 -9.75
CA LYS A 87 1.40 1.42 -10.02
C LYS A 87 0.05 1.09 -10.68
N LEU A 88 -1.01 1.78 -10.25
CA LEU A 88 -2.33 1.69 -10.84
C LEU A 88 -2.78 3.06 -11.37
N ALA A 89 -3.75 3.04 -12.27
CA ALA A 89 -4.32 4.24 -12.86
C ALA A 89 -5.84 4.07 -12.98
N PRO A 90 -6.61 5.17 -13.11
CA PRO A 90 -8.05 5.08 -13.35
C PRO A 90 -8.36 4.18 -14.54
N GLY A 91 -9.43 3.39 -14.43
CA GLY A 91 -9.84 2.46 -15.46
C GLY A 91 -9.21 1.08 -15.37
N MET A 92 -8.15 0.92 -14.56
CA MET A 92 -7.56 -0.39 -14.30
C MET A 92 -8.32 -1.10 -13.18
N ASP A 93 -8.22 -2.43 -13.11
CA ASP A 93 -8.73 -3.15 -11.95
C ASP A 93 -7.90 -2.80 -10.71
N PRO A 94 -8.52 -2.66 -9.53
CA PRO A 94 -7.78 -2.39 -8.28
C PRO A 94 -7.16 -3.68 -7.74
N LYS A 95 -6.22 -4.22 -8.49
CA LYS A 95 -5.67 -5.54 -8.25
C LYS A 95 -4.22 -5.59 -8.76
N ALA A 96 -3.39 -6.33 -8.05
CA ALA A 96 -2.02 -6.60 -8.48
C ALA A 96 -1.63 -8.03 -8.13
N VAL A 97 -0.80 -8.62 -8.98
CA VAL A 97 -0.26 -9.95 -8.79
C VAL A 97 1.25 -9.84 -8.67
N PHE A 98 1.81 -10.38 -7.59
CA PHE A 98 3.24 -10.37 -7.34
C PHE A 98 3.77 -11.79 -7.30
N ILE A 99 4.98 -11.97 -7.81
CA ILE A 99 5.67 -13.27 -7.76
C ILE A 99 6.86 -13.10 -6.81
N LEU A 100 6.93 -13.97 -5.80
CA LEU A 100 8.00 -13.94 -4.81
C LEU A 100 9.14 -14.84 -5.25
N PRO A 101 10.39 -14.39 -5.13
CA PRO A 101 11.54 -15.28 -5.37
C PRO A 101 11.60 -16.38 -4.31
N GLU A 102 12.33 -17.44 -4.63
CA GLU A 102 12.55 -18.53 -3.67
C GLU A 102 13.16 -17.99 -2.38
N GLY A 103 12.62 -18.41 -1.25
CA GLY A 103 13.08 -17.99 0.06
C GLY A 103 12.44 -16.70 0.57
N ASP A 104 11.61 -16.05 -0.22
CA ASP A 104 10.88 -14.86 0.22
C ASP A 104 9.50 -15.24 0.77
N GLU A 105 8.96 -14.38 1.63
CA GLU A 105 7.66 -14.56 2.27
C GLU A 105 6.89 -13.26 2.32
N PHE A 106 5.58 -13.34 2.13
CA PHE A 106 4.70 -12.18 2.23
C PHE A 106 4.57 -11.73 3.69
N VAL A 107 4.68 -10.43 3.93
CA VAL A 107 4.53 -9.82 5.26
C VAL A 107 3.28 -8.97 5.36
N ALA A 108 3.08 -8.04 4.42
CA ALA A 108 1.93 -7.14 4.47
C ALA A 108 1.65 -6.54 3.10
N ALA A 109 0.39 -6.21 2.85
CA ALA A 109 -0.03 -5.49 1.65
C ALA A 109 -0.54 -4.10 2.03
N TYR A 110 -0.20 -3.11 1.21
CA TYR A 110 -0.63 -1.73 1.37
C TYR A 110 -1.25 -1.24 0.07
N GLU A 111 -2.18 -0.33 0.18
CA GLU A 111 -2.68 0.45 -0.94
C GLU A 111 -2.81 1.92 -0.54
N TYR A 112 -2.76 2.82 -1.51
CA TYR A 112 -3.01 4.24 -1.26
C TYR A 112 -4.14 4.73 -2.16
N CYS A 113 -5.24 5.15 -1.51
CA CYS A 113 -6.37 5.79 -2.16
C CYS A 113 -6.14 7.31 -2.20
N ASN A 114 -6.32 7.93 -3.37
CA ASN A 114 -6.06 9.37 -3.50
C ASN A 114 -6.93 10.24 -2.59
N LEU A 115 -8.14 9.76 -2.19
CA LEU A 115 -9.03 10.51 -1.30
C LEU A 115 -8.97 10.02 0.16
N HIS A 116 -8.73 8.73 0.40
CA HIS A 116 -8.89 8.14 1.72
C HIS A 116 -7.61 7.57 2.32
N GLY A 117 -6.46 7.79 1.69
CA GLY A 117 -5.16 7.54 2.31
C GLY A 117 -4.68 6.10 2.24
N LEU A 118 -3.84 5.76 3.22
CA LEU A 118 -3.09 4.50 3.27
C LEU A 118 -3.86 3.43 4.03
N TRP A 119 -3.93 2.23 3.46
CA TRP A 119 -4.59 1.07 4.05
C TRP A 119 -3.69 -0.16 3.99
N LYS A 120 -3.85 -1.05 4.94
CA LYS A 120 -2.92 -2.16 5.16
C LYS A 120 -3.65 -3.44 5.53
N LYS A 121 -3.12 -4.57 5.10
CA LYS A 121 -3.49 -5.90 5.56
C LYS A 121 -2.23 -6.70 5.89
N ASP A 122 -2.08 -7.10 7.13
CA ASP A 122 -0.98 -7.94 7.58
C ASP A 122 -1.23 -9.40 7.22
N ASN A 123 -0.16 -10.16 7.14
CA ASN A 123 -0.23 -11.61 6.96
C ASN A 123 -0.44 -12.29 8.32
N ASN A 124 -1.67 -12.67 8.60
CA ASN A 124 -1.99 -13.39 9.85
C ASN A 124 -3.19 -14.31 9.71
#